data_e4a304159a70c01dd03dd3c3b5a5a16e
#
_entry.id   e4a304159a70c01dd03dd3c3b5a5a16e
#
_cell.length_a   1.000
_cell.length_b   1.000
_cell.length_c   1.000
_cell.angle_alpha   90.00
_cell.angle_beta   90.00
_cell.angle_gamma   90.00
#
_symmetry.space_group_name_H-M   'P 1'
#
loop_
_entity.id
_entity.type
_entity.pdbx_description
1 polymer ?
#
loop_
_entity_poly.entity_id
_entity_poly.type
_entity_poly.pdbx_seq_one_letter_code
_entity_poly.pdbx_strand_id
1 'polypeptide(L)'
;MVIISESKKRKLLSIASVQRKSTHFRYALTYVVITFVVLLLLNIYISTTTQKVFRNSKESALLEKCQLASTEIAGLDILNFYTVSQAVSDMVVLSDMHMVVTNQSGMEIYNSEKTESTGSYTLFPEIAQSLLGYNVFSWNYNNGTMKSCAAMPIYSYGTLIGCAYMMEYDNEQGALIKSLQVNTLLITVILEVLVILYSVFFSATFTARLRKIMTSMRTIREGDYSQKVSLGGNDELTVLGNEFNILAERLNTSEQKRHQFVSDASHELKTPLASIKLLSDSILQNDMDLDTVREFVADIGNEAERLNRMSQKLLSLTKIESQAEGEYEIVHIAPTIEKVIRMLTAIARESQITIQTNFSQDSPILIVEDDLYQIIFNLMENGIKYNIPGGKLTVDLYRIADDAVVEFTDTGVGIPEDALAHIFERFYRVDKARSRKSGGSGLGLSIVRNLVERNRGVIHVESSVGKGTIFTLRFPVFDTEEEV
;
A
#
# COMPACT_ATOMS: atom_id res chain seq x y z
N MET A 1 36.86 -12.06 30.28
CA MET A 1 36.00 -10.88 30.38
C MET A 1 36.26 -10.02 29.12
N VAL A 2 35.36 -10.15 28.10
CA VAL A 2 35.60 -9.51 26.79
C VAL A 2 35.09 -8.06 26.87
N ILE A 3 36.00 -7.12 26.81
CA ILE A 3 35.70 -5.68 26.78
C ILE A 3 35.18 -5.35 25.38
N ILE A 4 33.85 -5.27 25.26
CA ILE A 4 33.22 -4.78 24.04
C ILE A 4 33.49 -3.28 23.95
N SER A 5 34.18 -2.84 22.88
CA SER A 5 34.55 -1.44 22.65
C SER A 5 33.31 -0.54 22.70
N GLU A 6 33.45 0.65 23.31
CA GLU A 6 32.35 1.63 23.46
C GLU A 6 31.71 2.03 22.12
N SER A 7 32.44 1.97 21.02
CA SER A 7 31.96 2.19 19.65
C SER A 7 30.94 1.11 19.22
N LYS A 8 31.17 -0.16 19.57
CA LYS A 8 30.25 -1.27 19.31
C LYS A 8 28.99 -1.17 20.18
N LYS A 9 29.15 -0.69 21.42
CA LYS A 9 28.03 -0.48 22.35
C LYS A 9 27.13 0.69 21.89
N ARG A 10 27.71 1.79 21.39
CA ARG A 10 26.96 2.93 20.78
C ARG A 10 26.26 2.51 19.48
N LYS A 11 26.89 1.70 18.64
CA LYS A 11 26.27 1.15 17.43
C LYS A 11 25.12 0.20 17.74
N LEU A 12 25.25 -0.67 18.74
CA LEU A 12 24.19 -1.54 19.22
C LEU A 12 23.02 -0.75 19.85
N LEU A 13 23.32 0.29 20.64
CA LEU A 13 22.32 1.18 21.23
C LEU A 13 21.61 2.03 20.17
N SER A 14 22.31 2.50 19.14
CA SER A 14 21.68 3.22 18.02
C SER A 14 20.81 2.31 17.16
N ILE A 15 21.22 1.08 16.91
CA ILE A 15 20.42 0.07 16.21
C ILE A 15 19.18 -0.29 17.03
N ALA A 16 19.31 -0.48 18.34
CA ALA A 16 18.19 -0.75 19.24
C ALA A 16 17.22 0.43 19.35
N SER A 17 17.71 1.68 19.32
CA SER A 17 16.88 2.88 19.35
C SER A 17 16.13 3.13 18.04
N VAL A 18 16.71 2.78 16.90
CA VAL A 18 16.07 2.83 15.57
C VAL A 18 15.04 1.72 15.43
N GLN A 19 15.31 0.52 15.96
CA GLN A 19 14.31 -0.56 15.99
C GLN A 19 13.11 -0.23 16.90
N ARG A 20 13.32 0.46 18.02
CA ARG A 20 12.23 0.90 18.92
C ARG A 20 11.24 1.90 18.28
N LYS A 21 11.64 2.61 17.23
CA LYS A 21 10.79 3.56 16.47
C LYS A 21 10.11 2.93 15.24
N SER A 22 10.43 1.70 14.89
CA SER A 22 9.83 1.02 13.75
C SER A 22 8.36 0.67 14.07
N THR A 23 7.44 1.10 13.24
CA THR A 23 6.00 0.84 13.36
C THR A 23 5.72 -0.66 13.48
N HIS A 24 6.49 -1.48 12.75
CA HIS A 24 6.36 -2.94 12.77
C HIS A 24 6.76 -3.57 14.10
N PHE A 25 7.79 -3.05 14.78
CA PHE A 25 8.14 -3.51 16.12
C PHE A 25 7.00 -3.23 17.11
N ARG A 26 6.31 -2.11 16.97
CA ARG A 26 5.12 -1.80 17.77
C ARG A 26 3.99 -2.79 17.51
N TYR A 27 3.67 -3.09 16.26
CA TYR A 27 2.64 -4.08 15.92
C TYR A 27 3.02 -5.48 16.42
N ALA A 28 4.26 -5.94 16.18
CA ALA A 28 4.74 -7.22 16.68
C ALA A 28 4.62 -7.31 18.21
N LEU A 29 5.05 -6.27 18.93
CA LEU A 29 4.93 -6.19 20.38
C LEU A 29 3.45 -6.19 20.83
N THR A 30 2.58 -5.49 20.13
CA THR A 30 1.15 -5.46 20.44
C THR A 30 0.53 -6.85 20.30
N TYR A 31 0.86 -7.61 19.25
CA TYR A 31 0.39 -8.98 19.09
C TYR A 31 0.86 -9.89 20.24
N VAL A 32 2.14 -9.84 20.58
CA VAL A 32 2.71 -10.61 21.69
C VAL A 32 2.02 -10.26 23.02
N VAL A 33 1.77 -8.99 23.28
CA VAL A 33 1.09 -8.56 24.51
C VAL A 33 -0.38 -9.02 24.54
N ILE A 34 -1.09 -8.90 23.42
CA ILE A 34 -2.50 -9.32 23.34
C ILE A 34 -2.59 -10.84 23.53
N THR A 35 -1.76 -11.62 22.85
CA THR A 35 -1.76 -13.09 22.98
C THR A 35 -1.40 -13.51 24.40
N PHE A 36 -0.41 -12.88 25.02
CA PHE A 36 -0.06 -13.13 26.41
C PHE A 36 -1.24 -12.88 27.36
N VAL A 37 -1.93 -11.76 27.24
CA VAL A 37 -3.11 -11.45 28.08
C VAL A 37 -4.23 -12.47 27.85
N VAL A 38 -4.52 -12.82 26.60
CA VAL A 38 -5.56 -13.81 26.27
C VAL A 38 -5.22 -15.19 26.86
N LEU A 39 -3.98 -15.64 26.68
CA LEU A 39 -3.54 -16.93 27.21
C LEU A 39 -3.52 -16.94 28.74
N LEU A 40 -3.14 -15.83 29.37
CA LEU A 40 -3.19 -15.68 30.82
C LEU A 40 -4.64 -15.79 31.34
N LEU A 41 -5.57 -15.07 30.74
CA LEU A 41 -6.99 -15.12 31.12
C LEU A 41 -7.57 -16.51 30.89
N LEU A 42 -7.22 -17.18 29.79
CA LEU A 42 -7.62 -18.55 29.51
C LEU A 42 -7.10 -19.52 30.58
N ASN A 43 -5.83 -19.38 31.00
CA ASN A 43 -5.22 -20.20 32.04
C ASN A 43 -5.95 -20.04 33.37
N ILE A 44 -6.24 -18.79 33.78
CA ILE A 44 -7.02 -18.47 35.00
C ILE A 44 -8.42 -19.09 34.88
N TYR A 45 -9.08 -18.92 33.75
CA TYR A 45 -10.43 -19.47 33.53
C TYR A 45 -10.46 -21.01 33.64
N ILE A 46 -9.53 -21.70 32.98
CA ILE A 46 -9.44 -23.16 33.03
C ILE A 46 -9.17 -23.61 34.46
N SER A 47 -8.21 -22.98 35.15
CA SER A 47 -7.86 -23.31 36.52
C SER A 47 -9.04 -23.17 37.51
N THR A 48 -9.75 -22.01 37.43
CA THR A 48 -10.90 -21.74 38.31
C THR A 48 -12.10 -22.64 38.00
N THR A 49 -12.36 -22.89 36.70
CA THR A 49 -13.46 -23.74 36.26
C THR A 49 -13.22 -25.18 36.67
N THR A 50 -11.99 -25.67 36.47
CA THR A 50 -11.61 -27.03 36.90
C THR A 50 -11.83 -27.23 38.41
N GLN A 51 -11.32 -26.29 39.23
CA GLN A 51 -11.53 -26.33 40.67
C GLN A 51 -13.02 -26.33 41.05
N LYS A 52 -13.82 -25.46 40.38
CA LYS A 52 -15.26 -25.38 40.62
C LYS A 52 -16.00 -26.66 40.28
N VAL A 53 -15.67 -27.31 39.14
CA VAL A 53 -16.27 -28.58 38.73
C VAL A 53 -15.96 -29.68 39.75
N PHE A 54 -14.71 -29.81 40.14
CA PHE A 54 -14.30 -30.80 41.14
C PHE A 54 -14.94 -30.54 42.49
N ARG A 55 -14.99 -29.27 42.95
CA ARG A 55 -15.69 -28.89 44.19
C ARG A 55 -17.14 -29.30 44.16
N ASN A 56 -17.90 -28.93 43.13
CA ASN A 56 -19.34 -29.24 43.05
C ASN A 56 -19.61 -30.75 42.99
N SER A 57 -18.79 -31.49 42.24
CA SER A 57 -18.87 -32.95 42.21
C SER A 57 -18.64 -33.57 43.57
N LYS A 58 -17.63 -33.09 44.31
CA LYS A 58 -17.28 -33.57 45.62
C LYS A 58 -18.32 -33.19 46.70
N GLU A 59 -18.85 -31.96 46.60
CA GLU A 59 -19.94 -31.46 47.47
C GLU A 59 -21.14 -32.40 47.38
N SER A 60 -21.63 -32.69 46.18
CA SER A 60 -22.77 -33.58 45.98
C SER A 60 -22.51 -34.98 46.55
N ALA A 61 -21.34 -35.57 46.21
CA ALA A 61 -20.99 -36.91 46.63
C ALA A 61 -20.83 -37.05 48.16
N LEU A 62 -20.17 -36.06 48.81
CA LEU A 62 -19.92 -36.10 50.24
C LEU A 62 -21.17 -35.79 51.08
N LEU A 63 -22.03 -34.84 50.62
CA LEU A 63 -23.31 -34.58 51.27
C LEU A 63 -24.26 -35.77 51.15
N GLU A 64 -24.30 -36.46 50.01
CA GLU A 64 -25.09 -37.68 49.82
C GLU A 64 -24.65 -38.78 50.82
N LYS A 65 -23.33 -39.04 50.95
CA LYS A 65 -22.78 -40.00 51.91
C LYS A 65 -23.10 -39.58 53.34
N CYS A 66 -22.99 -38.30 53.68
CA CYS A 66 -23.31 -37.79 55.01
C CYS A 66 -24.79 -37.88 55.32
N GLN A 67 -25.66 -37.70 54.32
CA GLN A 67 -27.12 -37.91 54.46
C GLN A 67 -27.48 -39.39 54.74
N LEU A 68 -26.87 -40.31 54.00
CA LEU A 68 -27.06 -41.71 54.23
C LEU A 68 -26.69 -42.08 55.66
N ALA A 69 -25.52 -41.64 56.13
CA ALA A 69 -25.10 -41.86 57.49
C ALA A 69 -26.04 -41.26 58.56
N SER A 70 -26.42 -39.99 58.31
CA SER A 70 -27.36 -39.28 59.20
C SER A 70 -28.70 -39.99 59.32
N THR A 71 -29.22 -40.53 58.19
CA THR A 71 -30.50 -41.24 58.15
C THR A 71 -30.43 -42.55 58.90
N GLU A 72 -29.35 -43.30 58.73
CA GLU A 72 -29.16 -44.59 59.38
C GLU A 72 -28.98 -44.46 60.91
N ILE A 73 -28.18 -43.44 61.30
CA ILE A 73 -27.96 -43.13 62.75
C ILE A 73 -29.23 -42.62 63.38
N ALA A 74 -30.09 -41.84 62.64
CA ALA A 74 -31.39 -41.41 63.18
C ALA A 74 -32.35 -42.47 63.54
N GLY A 75 -32.21 -43.68 62.94
CA GLY A 75 -33.01 -44.91 63.26
C GLY A 75 -32.56 -45.71 64.48
N LEU A 76 -31.47 -45.31 65.14
CA LEU A 76 -30.96 -46.04 66.33
C LEU A 76 -31.72 -45.68 67.59
N ASP A 77 -32.15 -46.62 68.38
CA ASP A 77 -32.86 -46.46 69.65
C ASP A 77 -31.99 -45.74 70.70
N ILE A 78 -30.69 -45.99 70.69
CA ILE A 78 -29.72 -45.45 71.68
C ILE A 78 -28.51 -44.94 70.91
N LEU A 79 -28.16 -43.66 71.09
CA LEU A 79 -26.99 -43.05 70.46
C LEU A 79 -25.76 -43.22 71.37
N ASN A 80 -24.99 -44.27 71.13
CA ASN A 80 -23.75 -44.54 71.88
C ASN A 80 -22.63 -45.02 70.87
N PHE A 81 -21.39 -45.10 71.34
CA PHE A 81 -20.24 -45.52 70.53
C PHE A 81 -20.48 -46.84 69.81
N TYR A 82 -20.99 -47.88 70.48
CA TYR A 82 -21.16 -49.23 69.94
C TYR A 82 -22.24 -49.30 68.88
N THR A 83 -23.41 -48.66 69.13
CA THR A 83 -24.54 -48.66 68.17
C THR A 83 -24.19 -47.88 66.89
N VAL A 84 -23.51 -46.74 67.05
CA VAL A 84 -23.06 -45.94 65.91
C VAL A 84 -21.92 -46.64 65.12
N SER A 85 -20.96 -47.25 65.86
CA SER A 85 -19.86 -47.99 65.24
C SER A 85 -20.40 -49.19 64.41
N GLN A 86 -21.39 -49.89 64.89
CA GLN A 86 -22.02 -50.97 64.15
C GLN A 86 -22.75 -50.50 62.93
N ALA A 87 -23.57 -49.46 63.05
CA ALA A 87 -24.29 -48.85 61.92
C ALA A 87 -23.32 -48.33 60.83
N VAL A 88 -22.22 -47.73 61.25
CA VAL A 88 -21.22 -47.19 60.29
C VAL A 88 -20.40 -48.35 59.66
N SER A 89 -20.10 -49.40 60.41
CA SER A 89 -19.35 -50.59 59.86
C SER A 89 -20.16 -51.36 58.82
N ASP A 90 -21.49 -51.36 58.93
CA ASP A 90 -22.38 -52.02 57.96
C ASP A 90 -22.46 -51.24 56.65
N MET A 91 -22.00 -49.93 56.61
CA MET A 91 -21.91 -49.12 55.45
C MET A 91 -20.52 -49.17 54.80
N VAL A 92 -20.31 -50.13 53.89
CA VAL A 92 -19.01 -50.31 53.18
C VAL A 92 -18.54 -49.00 52.46
N VAL A 93 -19.46 -48.17 52.06
CA VAL A 93 -19.20 -46.87 51.36
C VAL A 93 -18.46 -45.84 52.23
N LEU A 94 -18.44 -46.08 53.58
CA LEU A 94 -17.87 -45.14 54.56
C LEU A 94 -16.55 -45.58 55.15
N SER A 95 -16.04 -46.76 54.76
CA SER A 95 -14.90 -47.42 55.40
C SER A 95 -13.58 -46.64 55.35
N ASP A 96 -13.39 -45.80 54.32
CA ASP A 96 -12.14 -45.06 54.09
C ASP A 96 -12.25 -43.55 54.46
N MET A 97 -13.30 -43.16 55.21
CA MET A 97 -13.56 -41.76 55.55
C MET A 97 -13.38 -41.51 57.05
N HIS A 98 -12.84 -40.39 57.40
CA HIS A 98 -12.84 -39.89 58.74
C HIS A 98 -14.24 -39.35 59.09
N MET A 99 -14.93 -40.10 59.99
CA MET A 99 -16.28 -39.80 60.44
C MET A 99 -16.32 -39.49 61.94
N VAL A 100 -17.02 -38.39 62.23
CA VAL A 100 -17.28 -38.01 63.63
C VAL A 100 -18.79 -37.83 63.82
N VAL A 101 -19.37 -38.44 64.82
CA VAL A 101 -20.75 -38.24 65.23
C VAL A 101 -20.79 -37.56 66.60
N THR A 102 -21.53 -36.45 66.69
CA THR A 102 -21.68 -35.76 67.99
C THR A 102 -23.11 -35.76 68.46
N ASN A 103 -23.29 -35.53 69.75
CA ASN A 103 -24.61 -35.29 70.33
C ASN A 103 -25.04 -33.82 70.09
N GLN A 104 -26.23 -33.42 70.55
CA GLN A 104 -26.81 -32.09 70.44
C GLN A 104 -25.93 -30.99 71.05
N SER A 105 -25.08 -31.31 72.03
CA SER A 105 -24.17 -30.39 72.71
C SER A 105 -22.81 -30.30 71.99
N GLY A 106 -22.55 -31.00 70.88
CA GLY A 106 -21.27 -31.04 70.16
C GLY A 106 -20.23 -31.95 70.78
N MET A 107 -20.62 -32.84 71.78
CA MET A 107 -19.75 -33.79 72.37
C MET A 107 -19.66 -35.04 71.48
N GLU A 108 -18.46 -35.53 71.22
CA GLU A 108 -18.13 -36.67 70.36
C GLU A 108 -18.71 -37.99 70.97
N ILE A 109 -19.57 -38.66 70.20
CA ILE A 109 -20.12 -39.95 70.51
C ILE A 109 -19.31 -41.06 69.83
N TYR A 110 -18.97 -40.82 68.55
CA TYR A 110 -18.20 -41.75 67.70
C TYR A 110 -17.14 -40.96 66.91
N ASN A 111 -16.00 -41.61 66.77
CA ASN A 111 -14.94 -41.08 65.90
C ASN A 111 -14.25 -42.33 65.28
N SER A 112 -14.19 -42.39 63.93
CA SER A 112 -13.61 -43.54 63.22
C SER A 112 -12.12 -43.74 63.47
N GLU A 113 -11.42 -42.79 64.00
CA GLU A 113 -9.99 -42.87 64.34
C GLU A 113 -9.75 -43.32 65.78
N LYS A 114 -10.81 -43.51 66.58
CA LYS A 114 -10.74 -43.85 67.99
C LYS A 114 -11.48 -45.17 68.26
N THR A 115 -11.00 -45.91 69.23
CA THR A 115 -11.59 -47.21 69.64
C THR A 115 -12.70 -47.07 70.72
N GLU A 116 -12.81 -45.89 71.37
CA GLU A 116 -13.79 -45.62 72.39
C GLU A 116 -14.18 -44.11 72.36
N SER A 117 -15.39 -43.81 72.89
CA SER A 117 -15.80 -42.40 73.03
C SER A 117 -14.98 -41.74 74.14
N THR A 118 -14.36 -40.59 73.83
CA THR A 118 -13.53 -39.85 74.81
C THR A 118 -14.34 -38.83 75.58
N GLY A 119 -15.62 -38.54 75.20
CA GLY A 119 -16.41 -37.50 75.78
C GLY A 119 -15.87 -36.09 75.55
N SER A 120 -14.99 -35.96 74.56
CA SER A 120 -14.38 -34.71 74.21
C SER A 120 -15.32 -33.84 73.27
N TYR A 121 -15.21 -32.56 73.36
CA TYR A 121 -15.94 -31.67 72.46
C TYR A 121 -15.17 -31.46 71.16
N THR A 122 -15.85 -31.57 70.03
CA THR A 122 -15.26 -31.35 68.72
C THR A 122 -15.58 -29.94 68.24
N LEU A 123 -14.54 -29.14 68.10
CA LEU A 123 -14.66 -27.69 67.79
C LEU A 123 -14.53 -27.41 66.26
N PHE A 124 -15.04 -28.30 65.40
CA PHE A 124 -15.05 -28.01 63.97
C PHE A 124 -16.17 -27.03 63.63
N PRO A 125 -15.89 -25.93 62.86
CA PRO A 125 -16.88 -24.95 62.47
C PRO A 125 -18.11 -25.51 61.74
N GLU A 126 -17.88 -26.57 60.96
CA GLU A 126 -18.90 -27.27 60.20
C GLU A 126 -19.90 -28.02 61.10
N ILE A 127 -19.44 -28.60 62.19
CA ILE A 127 -20.28 -29.26 63.19
C ILE A 127 -21.15 -28.24 63.92
N ALA A 128 -20.55 -27.08 64.32
CA ALA A 128 -21.28 -26.02 65.01
C ALA A 128 -22.42 -25.45 64.14
N GLN A 129 -22.17 -25.27 62.84
CA GLN A 129 -23.19 -24.83 61.89
C GLN A 129 -24.27 -25.88 61.61
N SER A 130 -23.88 -27.16 61.57
CA SER A 130 -24.79 -28.25 61.35
C SER A 130 -25.73 -28.45 62.57
N LEU A 131 -25.29 -28.26 63.82
CA LEU A 131 -26.10 -28.29 64.98
C LEU A 131 -27.13 -27.14 65.06
N LEU A 132 -26.99 -26.09 64.20
CA LEU A 132 -28.01 -25.07 63.94
C LEU A 132 -29.04 -25.48 62.88
N GLY A 133 -28.94 -26.69 62.35
CA GLY A 133 -29.88 -27.24 61.37
C GLY A 133 -29.46 -27.08 59.91
N TYR A 134 -28.23 -26.62 59.61
CA TYR A 134 -27.75 -26.44 58.25
C TYR A 134 -26.94 -27.64 57.74
N ASN A 135 -27.11 -27.97 56.47
CA ASN A 135 -26.19 -28.89 55.78
C ASN A 135 -24.97 -28.09 55.38
N VAL A 136 -23.79 -28.49 55.77
CA VAL A 136 -22.55 -27.73 55.60
C VAL A 136 -21.58 -28.54 54.77
N PHE A 137 -20.98 -27.89 53.79
CA PHE A 137 -19.85 -28.41 53.04
C PHE A 137 -18.70 -27.37 53.05
N SER A 138 -17.52 -27.83 53.37
CA SER A 138 -16.31 -27.04 53.25
C SER A 138 -15.26 -27.76 52.43
N TRP A 139 -14.50 -27.00 51.70
CA TRP A 139 -13.51 -27.51 50.78
C TRP A 139 -12.26 -26.65 50.79
N ASN A 140 -11.10 -27.27 50.85
CA ASN A 140 -9.82 -26.61 50.79
C ASN A 140 -8.88 -27.39 49.87
N TYR A 141 -8.34 -26.67 48.88
CA TYR A 141 -7.33 -27.18 47.94
C TYR A 141 -6.01 -26.47 48.17
N ASN A 142 -5.00 -27.21 48.55
CA ASN A 142 -3.66 -26.68 48.78
C ASN A 142 -2.59 -27.60 48.19
N ASN A 143 -1.87 -27.06 47.18
CA ASN A 143 -0.69 -27.67 46.57
C ASN A 143 -0.80 -29.16 46.16
N GLY A 144 -1.95 -29.57 45.66
CA GLY A 144 -2.19 -30.95 45.17
C GLY A 144 -2.84 -31.88 46.19
N THR A 145 -3.19 -31.37 47.37
CA THR A 145 -4.02 -32.08 48.35
C THR A 145 -5.39 -31.42 48.43
N MET A 146 -6.44 -32.20 48.33
CA MET A 146 -7.81 -31.74 48.47
C MET A 146 -8.40 -32.25 49.76
N LYS A 147 -8.80 -31.36 50.67
CA LYS A 147 -9.52 -31.68 51.89
C LYS A 147 -10.98 -31.24 51.72
N SER A 148 -11.90 -32.20 51.88
CA SER A 148 -13.34 -31.92 51.81
C SER A 148 -14.00 -32.37 53.11
N CYS A 149 -14.90 -31.54 53.66
CA CYS A 149 -15.65 -31.83 54.87
C CYS A 149 -17.14 -31.63 54.62
N ALA A 150 -17.98 -32.50 55.14
CA ALA A 150 -19.43 -32.30 55.17
C ALA A 150 -19.96 -32.55 56.58
N ALA A 151 -20.95 -31.78 56.95
CA ALA A 151 -21.67 -31.97 58.25
C ALA A 151 -23.16 -31.86 58.03
N MET A 152 -23.89 -32.79 58.56
CA MET A 152 -25.36 -32.84 58.49
C MET A 152 -25.98 -33.07 59.84
N PRO A 153 -27.09 -32.39 60.15
CA PRO A 153 -27.84 -32.61 61.40
C PRO A 153 -28.51 -33.95 61.36
N ILE A 154 -28.56 -34.63 62.50
CA ILE A 154 -29.25 -35.90 62.68
C ILE A 154 -30.56 -35.62 63.42
N TYR A 155 -31.68 -35.92 62.76
CA TYR A 155 -33.03 -35.75 63.35
C TYR A 155 -33.65 -37.10 63.63
N SER A 156 -34.09 -37.35 64.85
CA SER A 156 -34.90 -38.48 65.21
C SER A 156 -36.28 -37.95 65.67
N TYR A 157 -37.35 -38.47 65.05
CA TYR A 157 -38.75 -38.07 65.32
C TYR A 157 -38.95 -36.52 65.31
N GLY A 158 -38.23 -35.81 64.38
CA GLY A 158 -38.30 -34.34 64.23
C GLY A 158 -37.49 -33.54 65.25
N THR A 159 -36.77 -34.19 66.14
CA THR A 159 -35.91 -33.54 67.16
C THR A 159 -34.44 -33.71 66.72
N LEU A 160 -33.66 -32.60 66.74
CA LEU A 160 -32.23 -32.66 66.53
C LEU A 160 -31.55 -33.43 67.65
N ILE A 161 -30.86 -34.55 67.32
CA ILE A 161 -30.18 -35.42 68.30
C ILE A 161 -28.66 -35.32 68.20
N GLY A 162 -28.12 -34.79 67.09
CA GLY A 162 -26.70 -34.67 66.92
C GLY A 162 -26.30 -34.23 65.48
N CYS A 163 -25.06 -34.42 65.16
CA CYS A 163 -24.49 -34.12 63.87
C CYS A 163 -23.59 -35.25 63.37
N ALA A 164 -23.72 -35.62 62.10
CA ALA A 164 -22.78 -36.45 61.38
C ALA A 164 -21.80 -35.57 60.62
N TYR A 165 -20.52 -35.70 60.91
CA TYR A 165 -19.43 -35.02 60.22
C TYR A 165 -18.54 -35.99 59.51
N MET A 166 -18.22 -35.71 58.24
CA MET A 166 -17.31 -36.52 57.43
C MET A 166 -16.20 -35.68 56.87
N MET A 167 -15.00 -36.21 56.84
CA MET A 167 -13.83 -35.60 56.27
C MET A 167 -13.09 -36.59 55.40
N GLU A 168 -12.68 -36.13 54.21
CA GLU A 168 -11.94 -36.91 53.24
C GLU A 168 -10.73 -36.11 52.72
N TYR A 169 -9.59 -36.77 52.63
CA TYR A 169 -8.40 -36.26 51.95
C TYR A 169 -8.28 -36.99 50.61
N ASP A 170 -8.48 -36.26 49.53
CA ASP A 170 -8.38 -36.80 48.18
C ASP A 170 -7.09 -36.33 47.49
N ASN A 171 -6.04 -37.11 47.67
CA ASN A 171 -4.74 -36.84 47.09
C ASN A 171 -4.72 -37.12 45.56
N GLU A 172 -5.50 -38.09 45.08
CA GLU A 172 -5.55 -38.42 43.67
C GLU A 172 -6.21 -37.30 42.85
N GLN A 173 -7.38 -36.85 43.27
CA GLN A 173 -8.06 -35.72 42.59
C GLN A 173 -7.27 -34.44 42.75
N GLY A 174 -6.66 -34.20 43.93
CA GLY A 174 -5.78 -33.06 44.13
C GLY A 174 -4.56 -33.07 43.19
N ALA A 175 -3.94 -34.23 42.98
CA ALA A 175 -2.85 -34.40 42.04
C ALA A 175 -3.29 -34.21 40.58
N LEU A 176 -4.50 -34.68 40.22
CA LEU A 176 -5.07 -34.43 38.88
C LEU A 176 -5.27 -32.94 38.61
N ILE A 177 -5.85 -32.19 39.55
CA ILE A 177 -6.01 -30.74 39.44
C ILE A 177 -4.66 -30.06 39.23
N LYS A 178 -3.67 -30.43 40.03
CA LYS A 178 -2.30 -29.90 39.90
C LYS A 178 -1.67 -30.22 38.56
N SER A 179 -1.80 -31.47 38.11
CA SER A 179 -1.30 -31.91 36.79
C SER A 179 -1.94 -31.12 35.65
N LEU A 180 -3.26 -30.93 35.68
CA LEU A 180 -3.97 -30.12 34.69
C LEU A 180 -3.48 -28.68 34.70
N GLN A 181 -3.28 -28.05 35.84
CA GLN A 181 -2.75 -26.70 35.98
C GLN A 181 -1.35 -26.58 35.42
N VAL A 182 -0.45 -27.50 35.76
CA VAL A 182 0.93 -27.51 35.25
C VAL A 182 0.97 -27.71 33.74
N ASN A 183 0.20 -28.67 33.21
CA ASN A 183 0.14 -28.94 31.77
C ASN A 183 -0.42 -27.76 31.00
N THR A 184 -1.48 -27.12 31.49
CA THR A 184 -2.05 -25.91 30.86
C THR A 184 -1.05 -24.76 30.85
N LEU A 185 -0.34 -24.54 31.97
CA LEU A 185 0.71 -23.55 32.05
C LEU A 185 1.85 -23.83 31.04
N LEU A 186 2.29 -25.09 30.96
CA LEU A 186 3.35 -25.50 30.03
C LEU A 186 2.95 -25.27 28.58
N ILE A 187 1.72 -25.65 28.20
CA ILE A 187 1.18 -25.39 26.86
C ILE A 187 1.15 -23.89 26.58
N THR A 188 0.69 -23.10 27.56
CA THR A 188 0.64 -21.63 27.46
C THR A 188 2.02 -21.03 27.18
N VAL A 189 3.03 -21.45 27.91
CA VAL A 189 4.43 -21.01 27.73
C VAL A 189 4.97 -21.38 26.33
N ILE A 190 4.73 -22.63 25.91
CA ILE A 190 5.17 -23.09 24.58
C ILE A 190 4.51 -22.24 23.47
N LEU A 191 3.20 -22.02 23.55
CA LEU A 191 2.47 -21.21 22.56
C LEU A 191 3.01 -19.77 22.51
N GLU A 192 3.27 -19.15 23.67
CA GLU A 192 3.80 -17.80 23.73
C GLU A 192 5.21 -17.70 23.11
N VAL A 193 6.07 -18.68 23.37
CA VAL A 193 7.40 -18.76 22.74
C VAL A 193 7.28 -18.87 21.21
N LEU A 194 6.36 -19.70 20.71
CA LEU A 194 6.13 -19.82 19.27
C LEU A 194 5.63 -18.51 18.65
N VAL A 195 4.72 -17.81 19.33
CA VAL A 195 4.21 -16.48 18.89
C VAL A 195 5.35 -15.46 18.83
N ILE A 196 6.23 -15.44 19.83
CA ILE A 196 7.39 -14.53 19.83
C ILE A 196 8.33 -14.85 18.67
N LEU A 197 8.69 -16.11 18.44
CA LEU A 197 9.57 -16.51 17.35
C LEU A 197 8.97 -16.16 15.99
N TYR A 198 7.69 -16.45 15.77
CA TYR A 198 6.98 -16.10 14.54
C TYR A 198 6.94 -14.58 14.32
N SER A 199 6.63 -13.82 15.38
CA SER A 199 6.56 -12.36 15.33
C SER A 199 7.91 -11.73 14.95
N VAL A 200 9.01 -12.22 15.52
CA VAL A 200 10.37 -11.76 15.19
C VAL A 200 10.73 -12.09 13.75
N PHE A 201 10.46 -13.32 13.30
CA PHE A 201 10.74 -13.76 11.94
C PHE A 201 9.95 -12.93 10.91
N PHE A 202 8.65 -12.77 11.11
CA PHE A 202 7.78 -12.01 10.23
C PHE A 202 8.20 -10.52 10.17
N SER A 203 8.46 -9.92 11.33
CA SER A 203 8.92 -8.52 11.42
C SER A 203 10.25 -8.29 10.68
N ALA A 204 11.20 -9.21 10.79
CA ALA A 204 12.49 -9.12 10.11
C ALA A 204 12.32 -9.19 8.59
N THR A 205 11.55 -10.16 8.10
CA THR A 205 11.32 -10.38 6.66
C THR A 205 10.57 -9.20 6.03
N PHE A 206 9.49 -8.77 6.65
CA PHE A 206 8.69 -7.63 6.16
C PHE A 206 9.50 -6.33 6.14
N THR A 207 10.24 -6.04 7.22
CA THR A 207 11.07 -4.82 7.31
C THR A 207 12.20 -4.82 6.28
N ALA A 208 12.81 -5.97 6.01
CA ALA A 208 13.85 -6.08 4.99
C ALA A 208 13.33 -5.75 3.59
N ARG A 209 12.13 -6.24 3.23
CA ARG A 209 11.50 -5.96 1.93
C ARG A 209 11.12 -4.48 1.79
N LEU A 210 10.51 -3.90 2.83
CA LEU A 210 10.15 -2.47 2.84
C LEU A 210 11.40 -1.57 2.75
N ARG A 211 12.49 -1.95 3.41
CA ARG A 211 13.76 -1.21 3.34
C ARG A 211 14.32 -1.16 1.93
N LYS A 212 14.18 -2.24 1.14
CA LYS A 212 14.59 -2.24 -0.27
C LYS A 212 13.87 -1.16 -1.07
N ILE A 213 12.55 -1.07 -0.95
CA ILE A 213 11.75 -0.01 -1.61
C ILE A 213 12.22 1.37 -1.17
N MET A 214 12.34 1.60 0.14
CA MET A 214 12.78 2.89 0.69
C MET A 214 14.18 3.30 0.23
N THR A 215 15.10 2.34 0.09
CA THR A 215 16.46 2.62 -0.39
C THR A 215 16.42 3.06 -1.85
N SER A 216 15.69 2.33 -2.71
CA SER A 216 15.56 2.70 -4.13
C SER A 216 14.83 4.04 -4.32
N MET A 217 13.82 4.35 -3.48
CA MET A 217 13.19 5.69 -3.48
C MET A 217 14.21 6.80 -3.15
N ARG A 218 15.14 6.56 -2.24
CA ARG A 218 16.21 7.54 -1.93
C ARG A 218 17.18 7.72 -3.10
N THR A 219 17.56 6.64 -3.74
CA THR A 219 18.44 6.67 -4.91
C THR A 219 17.80 7.44 -6.06
N ILE A 220 16.50 7.22 -6.34
CA ILE A 220 15.77 8.03 -7.33
C ILE A 220 15.73 9.51 -6.95
N ARG A 221 15.50 9.84 -5.68
CA ARG A 221 15.54 11.24 -5.21
C ARG A 221 16.91 11.89 -5.42
N GLU A 222 17.97 11.12 -5.40
CA GLU A 222 19.36 11.58 -5.66
C GLU A 222 19.68 11.66 -7.16
N GLY A 223 18.71 11.33 -8.04
CA GLY A 223 18.81 11.48 -9.49
C GLY A 223 19.21 10.22 -10.25
N ASP A 224 19.41 9.09 -9.59
CA ASP A 224 19.65 7.80 -10.27
C ASP A 224 18.34 7.02 -10.44
N TYR A 225 17.77 7.11 -11.63
CA TYR A 225 16.52 6.46 -12.01
C TYR A 225 16.71 5.05 -12.57
N SER A 226 17.95 4.55 -12.67
CA SER A 226 18.28 3.28 -13.32
C SER A 226 17.96 2.05 -12.47
N GLN A 227 17.81 2.22 -11.15
CA GLN A 227 17.66 1.13 -10.21
C GLN A 227 16.24 0.59 -10.14
N LYS A 228 16.09 -0.72 -10.37
CA LYS A 228 14.82 -1.45 -10.22
C LYS A 228 14.77 -2.19 -8.89
N VAL A 229 13.61 -2.18 -8.24
CA VAL A 229 13.32 -2.96 -7.03
C VAL A 229 12.83 -4.34 -7.44
N SER A 230 13.54 -5.40 -6.99
CA SER A 230 13.08 -6.78 -7.13
C SER A 230 12.70 -7.33 -5.75
N LEU A 231 11.42 -7.63 -5.58
CA LEU A 231 10.85 -8.24 -4.37
C LEU A 231 10.30 -9.61 -4.72
N GLY A 232 10.71 -10.63 -3.94
CA GLY A 232 10.12 -11.96 -4.08
C GLY A 232 8.77 -12.04 -3.35
N GLY A 233 7.82 -12.80 -3.89
CA GLY A 233 6.49 -13.01 -3.34
C GLY A 233 5.37 -12.55 -4.27
N ASN A 234 4.10 -12.80 -3.89
CA ASN A 234 2.90 -12.44 -4.63
C ASN A 234 1.93 -11.64 -3.74
N ASP A 235 2.47 -10.71 -2.96
CA ASP A 235 1.73 -9.88 -2.01
C ASP A 235 1.71 -8.40 -2.45
N GLU A 236 1.05 -7.56 -1.66
CA GLU A 236 0.88 -6.13 -1.90
C GLU A 236 2.22 -5.38 -1.99
N LEU A 237 3.27 -5.86 -1.30
CA LEU A 237 4.61 -5.26 -1.39
C LEU A 237 5.26 -5.51 -2.75
N THR A 238 4.99 -6.67 -3.36
CA THR A 238 5.48 -6.97 -4.70
C THR A 238 4.77 -6.11 -5.74
N VAL A 239 3.44 -5.93 -5.62
CA VAL A 239 2.67 -5.01 -6.47
C VAL A 239 3.21 -3.58 -6.33
N LEU A 240 3.41 -3.10 -5.10
CA LEU A 240 3.99 -1.78 -4.83
C LEU A 240 5.38 -1.62 -5.45
N GLY A 241 6.22 -2.65 -5.38
CA GLY A 241 7.55 -2.65 -6.02
C GLY A 241 7.48 -2.56 -7.54
N ASN A 242 6.52 -3.22 -8.17
CA ASN A 242 6.30 -3.16 -9.61
C ASN A 242 5.78 -1.78 -10.06
N GLU A 243 4.80 -1.21 -9.36
CA GLU A 243 4.31 0.15 -9.63
C GLU A 243 5.43 1.19 -9.47
N PHE A 244 6.25 1.02 -8.43
CA PHE A 244 7.43 1.86 -8.24
C PHE A 244 8.40 1.77 -9.43
N ASN A 245 8.66 0.56 -9.97
CA ASN A 245 9.52 0.38 -11.13
C ASN A 245 8.95 1.05 -12.39
N ILE A 246 7.63 1.00 -12.60
CA ILE A 246 6.95 1.68 -13.71
C ILE A 246 7.15 3.20 -13.60
N LEU A 247 6.97 3.77 -12.40
CA LEU A 247 7.20 5.18 -12.15
C LEU A 247 8.67 5.57 -12.36
N ALA A 248 9.61 4.77 -11.87
CA ALA A 248 11.05 4.99 -12.06
C ALA A 248 11.43 5.00 -13.54
N GLU A 249 10.88 4.10 -14.34
CA GLU A 249 11.12 4.01 -15.77
C GLU A 249 10.55 5.22 -16.53
N ARG A 250 9.34 5.66 -16.17
CA ARG A 250 8.75 6.88 -16.73
C ARG A 250 9.59 8.12 -16.41
N LEU A 251 10.06 8.26 -15.17
CA LEU A 251 10.95 9.35 -14.76
C LEU A 251 12.27 9.32 -15.51
N ASN A 252 12.90 8.13 -15.64
CA ASN A 252 14.14 7.97 -16.39
C ASN A 252 13.99 8.41 -17.85
N THR A 253 12.92 7.95 -18.50
CA THR A 253 12.61 8.31 -19.88
C THR A 253 12.36 9.80 -20.03
N SER A 254 11.65 10.41 -19.09
CA SER A 254 11.38 11.87 -19.08
C SER A 254 12.66 12.67 -18.92
N GLU A 255 13.54 12.28 -17.98
CA GLU A 255 14.83 12.95 -17.78
C GLU A 255 15.77 12.80 -18.98
N GLN A 256 15.82 11.62 -19.59
CA GLN A 256 16.59 11.41 -20.82
C GLN A 256 16.11 12.31 -21.95
N LYS A 257 14.79 12.42 -22.16
CA LYS A 257 14.21 13.33 -23.17
C LYS A 257 14.54 14.78 -22.87
N ARG A 258 14.50 15.18 -21.59
CA ARG A 258 14.88 16.55 -21.16
C ARG A 258 16.35 16.84 -21.40
N HIS A 259 17.25 15.93 -21.06
CA HIS A 259 18.68 16.07 -21.32
C HIS A 259 18.98 16.17 -22.82
N GLN A 260 18.36 15.31 -23.63
CA GLN A 260 18.50 15.33 -25.09
C GLN A 260 18.04 16.68 -25.65
N PHE A 261 16.88 17.19 -25.21
CA PHE A 261 16.36 18.49 -25.63
C PHE A 261 17.32 19.63 -25.31
N VAL A 262 17.88 19.69 -24.10
CA VAL A 262 18.84 20.74 -23.71
C VAL A 262 20.13 20.65 -24.54
N SER A 263 20.62 19.42 -24.80
CA SER A 263 21.78 19.18 -25.63
C SER A 263 21.55 19.66 -27.07
N ASP A 264 20.44 19.26 -27.69
CA ASP A 264 20.12 19.59 -29.07
C ASP A 264 19.89 21.09 -29.25
N ALA A 265 19.15 21.73 -28.31
CA ALA A 265 18.96 23.16 -28.28
C ALA A 265 20.29 23.92 -28.20
N SER A 266 21.20 23.46 -27.34
CA SER A 266 22.53 24.04 -27.19
C SER A 266 23.34 23.96 -28.48
N HIS A 267 23.32 22.80 -29.14
CA HIS A 267 24.01 22.60 -30.41
C HIS A 267 23.45 23.45 -31.52
N GLU A 268 22.14 23.56 -31.68
CA GLU A 268 21.48 24.33 -32.73
C GLU A 268 21.59 25.84 -32.50
N LEU A 269 21.73 26.31 -31.25
CA LEU A 269 22.02 27.71 -30.94
C LEU A 269 23.49 28.07 -31.14
N LYS A 270 24.43 27.16 -30.91
CA LYS A 270 25.87 27.42 -31.04
C LYS A 270 26.30 27.68 -32.49
N THR A 271 25.68 26.98 -33.45
CA THR A 271 26.06 27.05 -34.86
C THR A 271 25.84 28.49 -35.44
N PRO A 272 24.63 29.08 -35.37
CA PRO A 272 24.42 30.45 -35.89
C PRO A 272 25.25 31.49 -35.12
N LEU A 273 25.43 31.33 -33.81
CA LEU A 273 26.25 32.21 -33.02
C LEU A 273 27.73 32.18 -33.46
N ALA A 274 28.25 31.00 -33.81
CA ALA A 274 29.59 30.85 -34.35
C ALA A 274 29.73 31.50 -35.73
N SER A 275 28.71 31.37 -36.61
CA SER A 275 28.67 32.09 -37.90
C SER A 275 28.70 33.60 -37.73
N ILE A 276 27.82 34.15 -36.86
CA ILE A 276 27.80 35.59 -36.56
C ILE A 276 29.18 36.05 -36.09
N LYS A 277 29.79 35.31 -35.16
CA LYS A 277 31.14 35.63 -34.65
C LYS A 277 32.18 35.62 -35.75
N LEU A 278 32.20 34.58 -36.60
CA LEU A 278 33.17 34.44 -37.69
C LEU A 278 33.04 35.61 -38.69
N LEU A 279 31.84 35.96 -39.11
CA LEU A 279 31.58 37.09 -40.03
C LEU A 279 31.98 38.41 -39.39
N SER A 280 31.66 38.62 -38.12
CA SER A 280 32.07 39.81 -37.36
C SER A 280 33.60 39.92 -37.21
N ASP A 281 34.25 38.81 -36.83
CA ASP A 281 35.75 38.77 -36.73
C ASP A 281 36.39 39.02 -38.11
N SER A 282 35.79 38.50 -39.20
CA SER A 282 36.27 38.75 -40.56
C SER A 282 36.20 40.19 -40.97
N ILE A 283 35.11 40.89 -40.65
CA ILE A 283 34.92 42.35 -40.92
C ILE A 283 35.95 43.16 -40.14
N LEU A 284 36.25 42.78 -38.88
CA LEU A 284 37.14 43.54 -38.00
C LEU A 284 38.64 43.30 -38.25
N GLN A 285 38.99 42.16 -38.84
CA GLN A 285 40.40 41.75 -39.01
C GLN A 285 40.93 41.95 -40.44
N ASN A 286 40.09 42.19 -41.42
CA ASN A 286 40.50 42.32 -42.82
C ASN A 286 40.03 43.66 -43.41
N ASP A 287 40.85 44.27 -44.27
CA ASP A 287 40.44 45.35 -45.11
C ASP A 287 39.58 44.84 -46.26
N MET A 288 38.24 45.11 -46.22
CA MET A 288 37.27 44.66 -47.19
C MET A 288 36.66 45.84 -47.91
N ASP A 289 36.21 45.62 -49.14
CA ASP A 289 35.42 46.61 -49.86
C ASP A 289 34.02 46.75 -49.19
N LEU A 290 33.38 47.91 -49.45
CA LEU A 290 32.10 48.24 -48.79
C LEU A 290 30.96 47.28 -49.15
N ASP A 291 30.97 46.67 -50.30
CA ASP A 291 29.92 45.76 -50.77
C ASP A 291 30.03 44.39 -50.07
N THR A 292 31.24 43.88 -49.90
CA THR A 292 31.52 42.68 -49.08
C THR A 292 31.15 42.90 -47.62
N VAL A 293 31.47 44.06 -47.04
CA VAL A 293 31.03 44.38 -45.64
C VAL A 293 29.51 44.41 -45.53
N ARG A 294 28.80 44.99 -46.51
CA ARG A 294 27.33 44.99 -46.51
C ARG A 294 26.74 43.58 -46.60
N GLU A 295 27.32 42.69 -47.43
CA GLU A 295 26.91 41.30 -47.53
C GLU A 295 27.09 40.57 -46.21
N PHE A 296 28.24 40.72 -45.55
CA PHE A 296 28.49 40.07 -44.24
C PHE A 296 27.57 40.60 -43.13
N VAL A 297 27.28 41.92 -43.12
CA VAL A 297 26.30 42.50 -42.19
C VAL A 297 24.90 41.97 -42.44
N ALA A 298 24.50 41.80 -43.71
CA ALA A 298 23.23 41.21 -44.06
C ALA A 298 23.15 39.73 -43.60
N ASP A 299 24.22 38.96 -43.76
CA ASP A 299 24.31 37.58 -43.29
C ASP A 299 24.25 37.49 -41.77
N ILE A 300 24.91 38.43 -41.04
CA ILE A 300 24.77 38.51 -39.58
C ILE A 300 23.33 38.79 -39.19
N GLY A 301 22.64 39.71 -39.91
CA GLY A 301 21.22 39.99 -39.71
C GLY A 301 20.32 38.77 -39.89
N ASN A 302 20.56 38.02 -40.95
CA ASN A 302 19.84 36.79 -41.27
C ASN A 302 20.00 35.68 -40.18
N GLU A 303 21.22 35.51 -39.67
CA GLU A 303 21.48 34.54 -38.62
C GLU A 303 20.92 35.00 -37.26
N ALA A 304 20.90 36.30 -36.95
CA ALA A 304 20.26 36.86 -35.77
C ALA A 304 18.73 36.64 -35.79
N GLU A 305 18.10 36.86 -36.95
CA GLU A 305 16.65 36.59 -37.14
C GLU A 305 16.34 35.09 -37.02
N ARG A 306 17.23 34.26 -37.51
CA ARG A 306 17.11 32.81 -37.36
C ARG A 306 17.17 32.36 -35.87
N LEU A 307 18.10 32.95 -35.08
CA LEU A 307 18.19 32.74 -33.64
C LEU A 307 16.91 33.16 -32.90
N ASN A 308 16.36 34.34 -33.26
CA ASN A 308 15.12 34.85 -32.69
C ASN A 308 13.95 33.89 -32.93
N ARG A 309 13.76 33.46 -34.18
CA ARG A 309 12.72 32.47 -34.54
C ARG A 309 12.90 31.14 -33.79
N MET A 310 14.14 30.67 -33.61
CA MET A 310 14.43 29.47 -32.86
C MET A 310 14.09 29.63 -31.36
N SER A 311 14.49 30.75 -30.75
CA SER A 311 14.15 31.10 -29.38
C SER A 311 12.64 31.11 -29.12
N GLN A 312 11.87 31.72 -30.02
CA GLN A 312 10.41 31.73 -29.93
C GLN A 312 9.79 30.33 -30.02
N LYS A 313 10.30 29.48 -30.93
CA LYS A 313 9.84 28.08 -31.05
C LYS A 313 10.20 27.24 -29.80
N LEU A 314 11.36 27.48 -29.17
CA LEU A 314 11.74 26.85 -27.91
C LEU A 314 10.83 27.29 -26.76
N LEU A 315 10.51 28.56 -26.65
CA LEU A 315 9.57 29.11 -25.67
C LEU A 315 8.17 28.54 -25.85
N SER A 316 7.70 28.39 -27.10
CA SER A 316 6.41 27.76 -27.39
C SER A 316 6.39 26.30 -26.92
N LEU A 317 7.45 25.53 -27.18
CA LEU A 317 7.57 24.13 -26.69
C LEU A 317 7.52 24.04 -25.17
N THR A 318 8.24 24.93 -24.45
CA THR A 318 8.24 24.91 -22.97
C THR A 318 6.85 25.27 -22.40
N LYS A 319 6.11 26.19 -23.05
CA LYS A 319 4.73 26.49 -22.66
C LYS A 319 3.78 25.31 -22.88
N ILE A 320 3.92 24.59 -23.99
CA ILE A 320 3.12 23.41 -24.30
C ILE A 320 3.39 22.30 -23.28
N GLU A 321 4.65 22.09 -22.89
CA GLU A 321 5.05 21.06 -21.91
C GLU A 321 4.62 21.38 -20.48
N SER A 322 4.53 22.67 -20.12
CA SER A 322 4.11 23.11 -18.78
C SER A 322 2.61 22.97 -18.52
N GLN A 323 1.83 22.41 -19.47
CA GLN A 323 0.37 22.30 -19.37
C GLN A 323 -0.30 23.61 -18.95
N ALA A 324 0.25 24.76 -19.38
CA ALA A 324 -0.42 26.04 -19.19
C ALA A 324 -1.77 25.93 -19.91
N GLU A 325 -2.84 25.88 -19.13
CA GLU A 325 -4.22 25.74 -19.58
C GLU A 325 -4.57 26.92 -20.47
N GLY A 326 -4.66 26.67 -21.79
CA GLY A 326 -5.40 27.55 -22.68
C GLY A 326 -6.90 27.36 -22.42
N GLU A 327 -7.69 28.37 -22.59
CA GLU A 327 -9.16 28.22 -22.58
C GLU A 327 -9.56 27.41 -23.80
N TYR A 328 -10.24 26.27 -23.54
CA TYR A 328 -10.83 25.46 -24.61
C TYR A 328 -12.10 26.14 -25.10
N GLU A 329 -12.19 26.33 -26.38
CA GLU A 329 -13.33 26.97 -27.04
C GLU A 329 -13.89 26.05 -28.13
N ILE A 330 -15.16 26.26 -28.46
CA ILE A 330 -15.80 25.59 -29.59
C ILE A 330 -15.43 26.37 -30.85
N VAL A 331 -14.59 25.80 -31.69
CA VAL A 331 -14.00 26.46 -32.84
C VAL A 331 -14.35 25.74 -34.14
N HIS A 332 -14.70 26.49 -35.17
CA HIS A 332 -14.78 26.03 -36.54
C HIS A 332 -13.40 26.08 -37.20
N ILE A 333 -13.02 25.06 -37.95
CA ILE A 333 -11.66 24.92 -38.49
C ILE A 333 -11.44 25.82 -39.74
N ALA A 334 -12.45 25.93 -40.59
CA ALA A 334 -12.36 26.69 -41.86
C ALA A 334 -11.91 28.13 -41.68
N PRO A 335 -12.46 28.96 -40.74
CA PRO A 335 -12.01 30.34 -40.54
C PRO A 335 -10.53 30.44 -40.18
N THR A 336 -10.02 29.50 -39.41
CA THR A 336 -8.59 29.45 -39.02
C THR A 336 -7.69 29.12 -40.24
N ILE A 337 -8.12 28.12 -41.05
CA ILE A 337 -7.42 27.84 -42.33
C ILE A 337 -7.36 29.07 -43.21
N GLU A 338 -8.48 29.79 -43.41
CA GLU A 338 -8.53 30.99 -44.21
C GLU A 338 -7.63 32.12 -43.66
N LYS A 339 -7.58 32.29 -42.34
CA LYS A 339 -6.69 33.25 -41.66
C LYS A 339 -5.22 32.94 -41.97
N VAL A 340 -4.81 31.67 -41.91
CA VAL A 340 -3.45 31.22 -42.24
C VAL A 340 -3.14 31.40 -43.73
N ILE A 341 -4.08 31.07 -44.63
CA ILE A 341 -3.91 31.27 -46.07
C ILE A 341 -3.60 32.74 -46.40
N ARG A 342 -4.38 33.69 -45.81
CA ARG A 342 -4.14 35.12 -46.01
C ARG A 342 -2.71 35.52 -45.64
N MET A 343 -2.17 34.98 -44.55
CA MET A 343 -0.79 35.27 -44.10
C MET A 343 0.28 34.64 -45.01
N LEU A 344 0.05 33.43 -45.49
CA LEU A 344 1.03 32.68 -46.28
C LEU A 344 0.95 32.98 -47.79
N THR A 345 -0.06 33.72 -48.27
CA THR A 345 -0.27 34.00 -49.69
C THR A 345 0.92 34.70 -50.36
N ALA A 346 1.57 35.65 -49.66
CA ALA A 346 2.75 36.33 -50.19
C ALA A 346 3.92 35.37 -50.39
N ILE A 347 4.19 34.49 -49.38
CA ILE A 347 5.26 33.50 -49.42
C ILE A 347 4.98 32.43 -50.47
N ALA A 348 3.73 31.99 -50.60
CA ALA A 348 3.31 31.03 -51.63
C ALA A 348 3.52 31.56 -53.03
N ARG A 349 3.19 32.83 -53.28
CA ARG A 349 3.42 33.51 -54.57
C ARG A 349 4.90 33.62 -54.91
N GLU A 350 5.72 34.04 -53.95
CA GLU A 350 7.18 34.11 -54.13
C GLU A 350 7.79 32.73 -54.45
N SER A 351 7.27 31.69 -53.83
CA SER A 351 7.68 30.27 -54.04
C SER A 351 7.00 29.64 -55.29
N GLN A 352 6.13 30.36 -56.00
CA GLN A 352 5.34 29.90 -57.15
C GLN A 352 4.43 28.70 -56.81
N ILE A 353 3.85 28.66 -55.60
CA ILE A 353 2.98 27.58 -55.14
C ILE A 353 1.52 28.04 -55.19
N THR A 354 0.65 27.15 -55.71
CA THR A 354 -0.81 27.37 -55.76
C THR A 354 -1.44 26.73 -54.54
N ILE A 355 -2.15 27.51 -53.70
CA ILE A 355 -2.95 26.99 -52.59
C ILE A 355 -4.38 26.74 -53.08
N GLN A 356 -4.93 25.55 -52.83
CA GLN A 356 -6.32 25.18 -53.12
C GLN A 356 -7.01 24.67 -51.85
N THR A 357 -8.30 24.97 -51.70
CA THR A 357 -9.09 24.56 -50.55
C THR A 357 -10.41 23.90 -51.00
N ASN A 358 -10.77 22.78 -50.35
CA ASN A 358 -12.04 22.10 -50.54
C ASN A 358 -12.67 21.85 -49.18
N PHE A 359 -13.63 22.68 -48.79
CA PHE A 359 -14.35 22.53 -47.53
C PHE A 359 -15.73 21.93 -47.83
N SER A 360 -15.88 20.62 -47.56
CA SER A 360 -17.16 19.94 -47.76
C SER A 360 -18.04 19.99 -46.52
N GLN A 361 -17.46 19.91 -45.32
CA GLN A 361 -18.19 20.02 -44.06
C GLN A 361 -17.25 20.53 -42.98
N ASP A 362 -17.57 21.68 -42.38
CA ASP A 362 -16.84 22.28 -41.26
C ASP A 362 -17.64 22.03 -39.98
N SER A 363 -17.18 21.06 -39.19
CA SER A 363 -17.79 20.67 -37.91
C SER A 363 -17.04 21.35 -36.76
N PRO A 364 -17.74 21.83 -35.71
CA PRO A 364 -17.12 22.43 -34.55
C PRO A 364 -16.32 21.43 -33.76
N ILE A 365 -15.16 21.85 -33.26
CA ILE A 365 -14.28 21.05 -32.38
C ILE A 365 -13.99 21.81 -31.09
N LEU A 366 -13.70 21.10 -30.01
CA LEU A 366 -13.28 21.72 -28.75
C LEU A 366 -11.75 21.76 -28.70
N ILE A 367 -11.19 22.94 -28.87
CA ILE A 367 -9.74 23.17 -29.00
C ILE A 367 -9.33 24.56 -28.50
N VAL A 368 -8.05 24.72 -28.11
CA VAL A 368 -7.49 26.05 -27.90
C VAL A 368 -7.26 26.71 -29.27
N GLU A 369 -7.86 27.89 -29.56
CA GLU A 369 -7.80 28.54 -30.86
C GLU A 369 -6.36 28.79 -31.33
N ASP A 370 -5.50 29.26 -30.43
CA ASP A 370 -4.07 29.48 -30.71
C ASP A 370 -3.34 28.20 -31.12
N ASP A 371 -3.70 27.06 -30.52
CA ASP A 371 -3.13 25.75 -30.87
C ASP A 371 -3.52 25.34 -32.28
N LEU A 372 -4.82 25.48 -32.62
CA LEU A 372 -5.32 25.18 -33.95
C LEU A 372 -4.61 26.06 -35.02
N TYR A 373 -4.50 27.34 -34.73
CA TYR A 373 -3.76 28.25 -35.58
C TYR A 373 -2.31 27.81 -35.81
N GLN A 374 -1.61 27.46 -34.75
CA GLN A 374 -0.21 27.04 -34.80
C GLN A 374 -0.01 25.68 -35.52
N ILE A 375 -0.93 24.75 -35.36
CA ILE A 375 -0.95 23.45 -36.08
C ILE A 375 -1.07 23.72 -37.58
N ILE A 376 -2.11 24.46 -38.00
CA ILE A 376 -2.41 24.74 -39.39
C ILE A 376 -1.26 25.54 -40.04
N PHE A 377 -0.75 26.58 -39.34
CA PHE A 377 0.36 27.40 -39.82
C PHE A 377 1.61 26.56 -40.09
N ASN A 378 2.04 25.72 -39.15
CA ASN A 378 3.24 24.88 -39.31
C ASN A 378 3.11 23.87 -40.48
N LEU A 379 1.94 23.25 -40.66
CA LEU A 379 1.73 22.29 -41.74
C LEU A 379 1.70 22.99 -43.11
N MET A 380 0.99 24.12 -43.22
CA MET A 380 0.94 24.88 -44.46
C MET A 380 2.29 25.54 -44.81
N GLU A 381 3.02 26.10 -43.81
CA GLU A 381 4.37 26.60 -43.99
C GLU A 381 5.30 25.53 -44.56
N ASN A 382 5.24 24.32 -44.01
CA ASN A 382 6.01 23.17 -44.49
C ASN A 382 5.60 22.75 -45.92
N GLY A 383 4.29 22.69 -46.20
CA GLY A 383 3.76 22.35 -47.54
C GLY A 383 4.15 23.33 -48.62
N ILE A 384 4.37 24.63 -48.28
CA ILE A 384 4.91 25.63 -49.19
C ILE A 384 6.43 25.50 -49.34
N LYS A 385 7.13 25.42 -48.23
CA LYS A 385 8.59 25.47 -48.14
C LYS A 385 9.30 24.29 -48.79
N TYR A 386 8.72 23.09 -48.64
CA TYR A 386 9.28 21.87 -49.22
C TYR A 386 8.65 21.44 -50.51
N ASN A 387 7.85 22.34 -51.12
CA ASN A 387 7.27 22.11 -52.45
C ASN A 387 8.28 22.35 -53.56
N ILE A 388 7.86 22.00 -54.76
CA ILE A 388 8.59 22.30 -56.02
C ILE A 388 8.01 23.58 -56.67
N PRO A 389 8.82 24.40 -57.38
CA PRO A 389 8.29 25.54 -58.11
C PRO A 389 7.18 25.13 -59.07
N GLY A 390 6.06 25.86 -59.10
CA GLY A 390 4.86 25.50 -59.85
C GLY A 390 3.99 24.42 -59.24
N GLY A 391 4.34 23.95 -58.01
CA GLY A 391 3.61 22.92 -57.28
C GLY A 391 2.31 23.45 -56.62
N LYS A 392 1.65 22.57 -55.92
CA LYS A 392 0.34 22.79 -55.32
C LYS A 392 0.34 22.37 -53.84
N LEU A 393 -0.41 23.12 -52.99
CA LEU A 393 -0.80 22.72 -51.65
C LEU A 393 -2.33 22.70 -51.60
N THR A 394 -2.93 21.53 -51.39
CA THR A 394 -4.37 21.34 -51.23
C THR A 394 -4.70 21.15 -49.75
N VAL A 395 -5.74 21.84 -49.28
CA VAL A 395 -6.27 21.67 -47.92
C VAL A 395 -7.72 21.26 -48.01
N ASP A 396 -7.99 20.02 -47.64
CA ASP A 396 -9.33 19.43 -47.62
C ASP A 396 -9.86 19.38 -46.19
N LEU A 397 -11.12 19.83 -45.98
CA LEU A 397 -11.82 19.78 -44.71
C LEU A 397 -13.13 19.04 -44.88
N TYR A 398 -13.31 17.97 -44.13
CA TYR A 398 -14.50 17.13 -44.20
C TYR A 398 -14.75 16.41 -42.86
N ARG A 399 -15.92 15.78 -42.71
CA ARG A 399 -16.26 14.96 -41.54
C ARG A 399 -16.29 13.49 -41.90
N ILE A 400 -15.71 12.64 -41.05
CA ILE A 400 -15.85 11.18 -41.09
C ILE A 400 -16.38 10.71 -39.75
N ALA A 401 -17.60 10.21 -39.71
CA ALA A 401 -18.28 9.81 -38.47
C ALA A 401 -18.24 10.92 -37.41
N ASP A 402 -17.56 10.71 -36.31
CA ASP A 402 -17.46 11.64 -35.20
C ASP A 402 -16.18 12.48 -35.22
N ASP A 403 -15.41 12.43 -36.30
CA ASP A 403 -14.17 13.18 -36.44
C ASP A 403 -14.27 14.30 -37.54
N ALA A 404 -13.83 15.47 -37.19
CA ALA A 404 -13.47 16.51 -38.18
C ALA A 404 -12.07 16.20 -38.71
N VAL A 405 -11.95 16.09 -40.02
CA VAL A 405 -10.71 15.69 -40.72
C VAL A 405 -10.20 16.85 -41.54
N VAL A 406 -8.91 17.18 -41.32
CA VAL A 406 -8.18 18.17 -42.17
C VAL A 406 -7.02 17.47 -42.83
N GLU A 407 -6.97 17.53 -44.16
CA GLU A 407 -5.91 16.92 -44.98
C GLU A 407 -5.11 18.00 -45.70
N PHE A 408 -3.79 17.94 -45.54
CA PHE A 408 -2.85 18.84 -46.21
C PHE A 408 -2.04 18.01 -47.20
N THR A 409 -2.28 18.22 -48.50
CA THR A 409 -1.61 17.49 -49.58
C THR A 409 -0.69 18.44 -50.36
N ASP A 410 0.60 18.20 -50.34
CA ASP A 410 1.59 18.91 -51.14
C ASP A 410 2.14 18.06 -52.29
N THR A 411 2.60 18.72 -53.35
CA THR A 411 3.27 18.08 -54.48
C THR A 411 4.79 18.24 -54.43
N GLY A 412 5.32 18.34 -53.23
CA GLY A 412 6.72 18.67 -52.97
C GLY A 412 7.69 17.48 -53.15
N VAL A 413 8.86 17.61 -52.56
CA VAL A 413 9.95 16.66 -52.70
C VAL A 413 9.67 15.30 -52.03
N GLY A 414 8.67 15.24 -51.14
CA GLY A 414 8.34 14.05 -50.36
C GLY A 414 9.36 13.71 -49.28
N ILE A 415 9.05 12.70 -48.49
CA ILE A 415 9.83 12.24 -47.32
C ILE A 415 10.24 10.78 -47.58
N PRO A 416 11.52 10.40 -47.40
CA PRO A 416 11.94 9.01 -47.44
C PRO A 416 11.26 8.16 -46.38
N GLU A 417 11.01 6.89 -46.70
CA GLU A 417 10.29 5.96 -45.83
C GLU A 417 10.98 5.76 -44.47
N ASP A 418 12.31 5.67 -44.46
CA ASP A 418 13.15 5.55 -43.27
C ASP A 418 13.08 6.79 -42.33
N ALA A 419 12.78 7.95 -42.92
CA ALA A 419 12.63 9.21 -42.16
C ALA A 419 11.24 9.38 -41.57
N LEU A 420 10.17 8.75 -42.07
CA LEU A 420 8.79 8.96 -41.64
C LEU A 420 8.59 8.70 -40.13
N ALA A 421 9.27 7.72 -39.56
CA ALA A 421 9.21 7.42 -38.12
C ALA A 421 9.78 8.55 -37.24
N HIS A 422 10.68 9.38 -37.78
CA HIS A 422 11.46 10.36 -37.04
C HIS A 422 11.06 11.81 -37.27
N ILE A 423 10.24 12.13 -38.30
CA ILE A 423 9.90 13.52 -38.64
C ILE A 423 9.25 14.33 -37.54
N PHE A 424 8.63 13.66 -36.55
CA PHE A 424 8.03 14.28 -35.37
C PHE A 424 8.99 14.42 -34.18
N GLU A 425 10.23 13.90 -34.31
CA GLU A 425 11.25 14.11 -33.29
C GLU A 425 11.76 15.54 -33.34
N ARG A 426 12.15 16.06 -32.17
CA ARG A 426 12.66 17.45 -32.05
C ARG A 426 13.99 17.55 -32.75
N PHE A 427 14.19 18.67 -33.51
CA PHE A 427 15.40 18.97 -34.28
C PHE A 427 15.71 17.98 -35.39
N TYR A 428 14.83 17.00 -35.66
CA TYR A 428 15.02 16.06 -36.74
C TYR A 428 14.82 16.72 -38.10
N ARG A 429 15.67 16.37 -39.05
CA ARG A 429 15.69 16.92 -40.44
C ARG A 429 16.20 15.87 -41.38
N VAL A 430 15.48 15.57 -42.45
CA VAL A 430 15.84 14.61 -43.51
C VAL A 430 17.15 14.98 -44.17
N ASP A 431 17.38 16.24 -44.46
CA ASP A 431 18.63 16.78 -45.06
C ASP A 431 19.11 18.00 -44.31
N LYS A 432 20.21 17.84 -43.52
CA LYS A 432 20.79 18.93 -42.72
C LYS A 432 21.44 20.03 -43.59
N ALA A 433 21.90 19.74 -44.80
CA ALA A 433 22.61 20.70 -45.68
C ALA A 433 21.62 21.60 -46.43
N ARG A 434 20.61 21.01 -47.06
CA ARG A 434 19.62 21.71 -47.87
C ARG A 434 18.72 22.58 -46.98
N SER A 435 18.36 22.08 -45.81
CA SER A 435 17.45 22.76 -44.87
C SER A 435 18.11 23.88 -44.06
N ARG A 436 19.48 24.03 -44.06
CA ARG A 436 20.16 25.23 -43.55
C ARG A 436 19.86 26.44 -44.40
N LYS A 437 19.86 26.31 -45.72
CA LYS A 437 19.53 27.39 -46.66
C LYS A 437 18.06 27.83 -46.56
N SER A 438 17.16 26.95 -46.23
CA SER A 438 15.72 27.23 -46.07
C SER A 438 15.27 27.59 -44.66
N GLY A 439 16.18 27.71 -43.66
CA GLY A 439 15.88 28.23 -42.31
C GLY A 439 15.01 27.34 -41.41
N GLY A 440 14.91 26.04 -41.65
CA GLY A 440 14.13 25.11 -40.84
C GLY A 440 14.81 24.79 -39.50
N SER A 441 14.08 24.89 -38.37
CA SER A 441 14.58 24.55 -37.02
C SER A 441 14.41 23.08 -36.66
N GLY A 442 13.65 22.27 -37.42
CA GLY A 442 13.30 20.90 -37.05
C GLY A 442 12.33 20.79 -35.86
N LEU A 443 11.73 21.91 -35.44
CA LEU A 443 10.80 21.94 -34.28
C LEU A 443 9.32 22.01 -34.73
N GLY A 444 9.01 22.37 -35.95
CA GLY A 444 7.63 22.60 -36.40
C GLY A 444 6.73 21.41 -36.31
N LEU A 445 7.15 20.24 -36.82
CA LEU A 445 6.36 19.02 -36.77
C LEU A 445 6.26 18.41 -35.36
N SER A 446 7.28 18.55 -34.50
CA SER A 446 7.20 18.15 -33.12
C SER A 446 6.22 19.02 -32.33
N ILE A 447 6.13 20.33 -32.61
CA ILE A 447 5.11 21.21 -32.07
C ILE A 447 3.72 20.74 -32.51
N VAL A 448 3.53 20.49 -33.82
CA VAL A 448 2.24 20.03 -34.37
C VAL A 448 1.78 18.76 -33.65
N ARG A 449 2.63 17.73 -33.52
CA ARG A 449 2.28 16.50 -32.85
C ARG A 449 1.86 16.74 -31.40
N ASN A 450 2.63 17.50 -30.63
CA ASN A 450 2.31 17.81 -29.24
C ASN A 450 0.98 18.57 -29.09
N LEU A 451 0.72 19.54 -29.96
CA LEU A 451 -0.52 20.32 -29.95
C LEU A 451 -1.74 19.46 -30.33
N VAL A 452 -1.58 18.60 -31.36
CA VAL A 452 -2.65 17.67 -31.77
C VAL A 452 -2.97 16.67 -30.64
N GLU A 453 -1.94 16.05 -30.05
CA GLU A 453 -2.12 15.10 -28.95
C GLU A 453 -2.73 15.79 -27.69
N ARG A 454 -2.32 17.02 -27.37
CA ARG A 454 -2.88 17.82 -26.26
C ARG A 454 -4.38 18.06 -26.43
N ASN A 455 -4.80 18.32 -27.68
CA ASN A 455 -6.20 18.58 -28.03
C ASN A 455 -6.96 17.31 -28.45
N ARG A 456 -6.51 16.11 -27.99
CA ARG A 456 -7.15 14.80 -28.24
C ARG A 456 -7.30 14.43 -29.72
N GLY A 457 -6.53 15.07 -30.59
CA GLY A 457 -6.48 14.75 -32.01
C GLY A 457 -5.47 13.65 -32.33
N VAL A 458 -5.49 13.23 -33.60
CA VAL A 458 -4.54 12.26 -34.16
C VAL A 458 -3.96 12.85 -35.43
N ILE A 459 -2.64 12.72 -35.62
CA ILE A 459 -1.95 13.09 -36.86
C ILE A 459 -1.39 11.86 -37.55
N HIS A 460 -1.65 11.74 -38.85
CA HIS A 460 -1.09 10.72 -39.72
C HIS A 460 -0.33 11.35 -40.87
N VAL A 461 0.67 10.66 -41.43
CA VAL A 461 1.47 11.13 -42.56
C VAL A 461 1.69 10.00 -43.58
N GLU A 462 1.47 10.35 -44.84
CA GLU A 462 1.80 9.51 -46.00
C GLU A 462 2.69 10.30 -46.93
N SER A 463 3.82 9.76 -47.36
CA SER A 463 4.73 10.45 -48.24
C SER A 463 5.55 9.49 -49.07
N SER A 464 5.93 9.92 -50.26
CA SER A 464 6.89 9.23 -51.10
C SER A 464 7.80 10.22 -51.81
N VAL A 465 9.07 9.95 -51.92
CA VAL A 465 10.05 10.82 -52.57
C VAL A 465 9.61 11.15 -53.99
N GLY A 466 9.53 12.43 -54.32
CA GLY A 466 9.14 12.96 -55.63
C GLY A 466 7.63 12.94 -55.92
N LYS A 467 6.78 12.51 -54.95
CA LYS A 467 5.32 12.50 -55.12
C LYS A 467 4.60 13.47 -54.17
N GLY A 468 5.34 14.05 -53.23
CA GLY A 468 4.80 14.95 -52.19
C GLY A 468 4.43 14.26 -50.90
N THR A 469 3.70 14.98 -50.03
CA THR A 469 3.34 14.52 -48.68
C THR A 469 1.88 14.82 -48.37
N ILE A 470 1.22 13.92 -47.66
CA ILE A 470 -0.12 14.05 -47.13
C ILE A 470 -0.06 14.00 -45.61
N PHE A 471 -0.49 15.08 -44.95
CA PHE A 471 -0.72 15.13 -43.52
C PHE A 471 -2.21 15.10 -43.21
N THR A 472 -2.69 14.13 -42.49
CA THR A 472 -4.09 14.00 -42.07
C THR A 472 -4.22 14.26 -40.59
N LEU A 473 -5.01 15.23 -40.22
CA LEU A 473 -5.41 15.54 -38.83
C LEU A 473 -6.83 15.07 -38.59
N ARG A 474 -7.08 14.49 -37.42
CA ARG A 474 -8.42 14.11 -36.94
C ARG A 474 -8.65 14.69 -35.57
N PHE A 475 -9.75 15.40 -35.39
CA PHE A 475 -10.20 15.93 -34.12
C PHE A 475 -11.63 15.46 -33.84
N PRO A 476 -11.95 15.05 -32.59
CA PRO A 476 -13.34 14.74 -32.21
C PRO A 476 -14.24 15.94 -32.45
N VAL A 477 -15.39 15.72 -33.14
CA VAL A 477 -16.40 16.74 -33.32
C VAL A 477 -17.09 17.01 -32.00
N PHE A 478 -17.34 18.26 -31.72
CA PHE A 478 -18.14 18.69 -30.59
C PHE A 478 -19.60 18.91 -31.07
N ASP A 479 -20.37 17.83 -31.03
CA ASP A 479 -21.81 17.93 -31.29
C ASP A 479 -22.47 18.47 -30.02
N THR A 480 -23.01 19.66 -30.05
CA THR A 480 -23.99 20.10 -29.06
C THR A 480 -25.24 19.26 -29.28
N GLU A 481 -25.48 18.23 -28.41
CA GLU A 481 -26.82 17.68 -28.29
C GLU A 481 -27.73 18.88 -27.93
N GLU A 482 -28.59 19.30 -28.85
CA GLU A 482 -29.74 20.12 -28.52
C GLU A 482 -30.53 19.29 -27.48
N GLU A 483 -30.56 19.77 -26.23
CA GLU A 483 -31.56 19.33 -25.25
C GLU A 483 -32.94 19.59 -25.88
N VAL A 484 -33.61 18.52 -26.33
CA VAL A 484 -35.03 18.52 -26.72
C VAL A 484 -35.89 18.32 -25.46
#